data_e1a41ab603614dd782c6bbe89a87c87b
#
_entry.id   e1a41ab603614dd782c6bbe89a87c87b
#
_cell.length_a   1.000
_cell.length_b   1.000
_cell.length_c   1.000
_cell.angle_alpha   90.00
_cell.angle_beta   90.00
_cell.angle_gamma   90.00
#
_symmetry.space_group_name_H-M   'P 1'
#
loop_
_entity.id
_entity.type
_entity.pdbx_description
1 polymer ?
#
loop_
_entity_poly.entity_id
_entity_poly.type
_entity_poly.pdbx_seq_one_letter_code
_entity_poly.pdbx_strand_id
1 'polypeptide(L)'
;MGKITKMCXCLYVNRKNNREGIKSITQASQNILTGQSMAVFPEGDLTWIKEPNSLVSEFRSGALKIAYKAKCPIVPLVIKNSKDTYEGYQPIGKINSVPVEVEFLEPIYDHIENPRLKSSVLGENIKNKMINTIENFRKSNKTFKEF
;
A
#
# COMPACT_ATOMS: atom_id res chain seq x y z
N MET A 1 10.55 13.66 14.00
CA MET A 1 9.62 13.78 12.83
C MET A 1 10.14 14.89 11.91
N GLY A 2 10.34 14.57 10.63
CA GLY A 2 10.94 15.53 9.69
C GLY A 2 10.00 16.66 9.32
N LYS A 3 10.55 17.81 8.96
CA LYS A 3 9.77 18.98 8.51
C LYS A 3 8.90 18.64 7.29
N ILE A 4 9.45 17.87 6.35
CA ILE A 4 8.77 17.47 5.10
C ILE A 4 7.50 16.65 5.40
N THR A 5 7.57 15.67 6.31
CA THR A 5 6.41 14.84 6.65
C THR A 5 5.27 15.66 7.28
N LYS A 6 5.61 16.70 8.04
CA LYS A 6 4.62 17.62 8.59
C LYS A 6 3.98 18.49 7.49
N MET A 7 4.77 18.95 6.53
CA MET A 7 4.27 19.76 5.41
C MET A 7 3.32 18.95 4.50
N CYS A 8 3.50 17.66 4.42
CA CYS A 8 2.65 16.77 3.63
C CYS A 8 1.46 16.12 4.38
N UNK A 9 1.31 16.44 5.64
CA UNK A 9 0.48 16.06 6.21
C UNK A 9 0.42 14.88 6.53
N CYS A 10 1.39 14.34 6.49
CA CYS A 10 1.54 12.94 6.81
C CYS A 10 1.23 12.68 8.27
N LEU A 11 0.42 11.70 8.50
CA LEU A 11 0.13 11.24 9.85
C LEU A 11 1.19 10.22 10.28
N TYR A 12 1.80 10.45 11.43
CA TYR A 12 2.76 9.52 12.01
C TYR A 12 2.05 8.41 12.77
N VAL A 13 2.42 7.16 12.51
CA VAL A 13 1.87 6.01 13.23
C VAL A 13 2.98 5.42 14.12
N ASN A 14 2.82 5.55 15.43
CA ASN A 14 3.71 4.89 16.39
C ASN A 14 3.29 3.42 16.53
N ARG A 15 4.07 2.53 15.92
CA ARG A 15 3.78 1.09 15.88
C ARG A 15 4.00 0.39 17.23
N LYS A 16 4.75 1.03 18.14
CA LYS A 16 5.05 0.47 19.48
C LYS A 16 3.96 0.82 20.49
N ASN A 17 3.07 1.75 20.15
CA ASN A 17 2.03 2.24 21.07
C ASN A 17 0.65 2.11 20.42
N ASN A 18 -0.11 1.12 20.84
CA ASN A 18 -1.44 0.84 20.30
C ASN A 18 -2.41 2.02 20.45
N ARG A 19 -2.34 2.76 21.55
CA ARG A 19 -3.22 3.92 21.78
C ARG A 19 -2.93 5.04 20.77
N GLU A 20 -1.67 5.30 20.49
CA GLU A 20 -1.25 6.29 19.48
C GLU A 20 -1.64 5.83 18.07
N GLY A 21 -1.52 4.53 17.79
CA GLY A 21 -1.96 3.93 16.54
C GLY A 21 -3.46 4.15 16.30
N ILE A 22 -4.28 3.95 17.33
CA ILE A 22 -5.74 4.19 17.26
C ILE A 22 -6.03 5.67 17.02
N LYS A 23 -5.31 6.57 17.70
CA LYS A 23 -5.46 8.03 17.48
C LYS A 23 -5.14 8.42 16.04
N SER A 24 -4.07 7.84 15.47
CA SER A 24 -3.68 8.11 14.08
C SER A 24 -4.75 7.62 13.09
N ILE A 25 -5.32 6.43 13.32
CA ILE A 25 -6.42 5.89 12.50
C ILE A 25 -7.64 6.83 12.60
N THR A 26 -7.98 7.29 13.80
CA THR A 26 -9.11 8.20 14.01
C THR A 26 -8.89 9.52 13.28
N GLN A 27 -7.71 10.10 13.42
CA GLN A 27 -7.36 11.35 12.74
C GLN A 27 -7.40 11.19 11.22
N ALA A 28 -6.85 10.08 10.70
CA ALA A 28 -6.89 9.76 9.27
C ALA A 28 -8.33 9.70 8.75
N SER A 29 -9.21 9.01 9.50
CA SER A 29 -10.61 8.88 9.13
C SER A 29 -11.33 10.25 9.17
N GLN A 30 -11.02 11.10 10.14
CA GLN A 30 -11.58 12.45 10.21
C GLN A 30 -11.14 13.31 9.01
N ASN A 31 -9.87 13.24 8.65
CA ASN A 31 -9.35 13.98 7.49
C ASN A 31 -10.09 13.58 6.20
N ILE A 32 -10.37 12.27 6.03
CA ILE A 32 -11.14 11.78 4.88
C ILE A 32 -12.58 12.33 4.91
N LEU A 33 -13.21 12.32 6.08
CA LEU A 33 -14.58 12.83 6.25
C LEU A 33 -14.69 14.34 5.96
N THR A 34 -13.57 15.07 6.07
CA THR A 34 -13.52 16.49 5.68
C THR A 34 -13.08 16.69 4.22
N GLY A 35 -13.07 15.64 3.41
CA GLY A 35 -12.84 15.72 1.97
C GLY A 35 -11.40 15.52 1.51
N GLN A 36 -10.50 15.09 2.42
CA GLN A 36 -9.11 14.82 2.04
C GLN A 36 -8.96 13.38 1.54
N SER A 37 -8.21 13.19 0.47
CA SER A 37 -7.75 11.86 0.06
C SER A 37 -6.54 11.44 0.88
N MET A 38 -6.36 10.14 1.07
CA MET A 38 -5.24 9.65 1.86
C MET A 38 -4.57 8.44 1.21
N ALA A 39 -3.26 8.50 1.05
CA ALA A 39 -2.45 7.36 0.60
C ALA A 39 -1.95 6.58 1.82
N VAL A 40 -2.05 5.26 1.77
CA VAL A 40 -1.62 4.36 2.83
C VAL A 40 -0.78 3.23 2.22
N PHE A 41 0.35 2.92 2.82
CA PHE A 41 1.16 1.75 2.48
C PHE A 41 0.81 0.62 3.44
N PRO A 42 -0.10 -0.29 3.08
CA PRO A 42 -0.66 -1.25 4.04
C PRO A 42 0.33 -2.33 4.49
N GLU A 43 1.35 -2.60 3.71
CA GLU A 43 2.42 -3.55 4.06
C GLU A 43 3.24 -3.06 5.26
N GLY A 44 3.38 -1.74 5.38
CA GLY A 44 4.03 -1.09 6.51
C GLY A 44 5.54 -1.26 6.57
N ASP A 45 6.12 -1.87 5.55
CA ASP A 45 7.56 -2.09 5.46
C ASP A 45 7.93 -2.40 4.00
N LEU A 46 9.20 -2.59 3.73
CA LEU A 46 9.67 -2.99 2.39
C LEU A 46 9.52 -4.52 2.24
N THR A 47 8.67 -4.94 1.32
CA THR A 47 8.34 -6.36 1.07
C THR A 47 9.59 -7.20 0.79
N TRP A 48 10.49 -6.71 -0.06
CA TRP A 48 11.68 -7.43 -0.47
C TRP A 48 12.68 -7.67 0.68
N ILE A 49 12.59 -6.93 1.76
CA ILE A 49 13.40 -7.16 2.96
C ILE A 49 12.79 -8.29 3.81
N LYS A 50 11.47 -8.25 4.02
CA LYS A 50 10.77 -9.21 4.87
C LYS A 50 10.49 -10.53 4.17
N GLU A 51 10.03 -10.44 2.95
CA GLU A 51 9.55 -11.58 2.16
C GLU A 51 10.13 -11.48 0.74
N PRO A 52 11.43 -11.79 0.56
CA PRO A 52 12.11 -11.59 -0.72
C PRO A 52 11.43 -12.25 -1.93
N ASN A 53 10.70 -13.34 -1.69
CA ASN A 53 10.02 -14.09 -2.73
C ASN A 53 8.57 -13.65 -2.97
N SER A 54 8.05 -12.71 -2.15
CA SER A 54 6.69 -12.18 -2.29
C SER A 54 6.68 -10.94 -3.17
N LEU A 55 5.61 -10.80 -3.95
CA LEU A 55 5.35 -9.59 -4.75
C LEU A 55 4.73 -8.49 -3.88
N VAL A 56 3.89 -8.89 -2.93
CA VAL A 56 3.19 -8.00 -2.00
C VAL A 56 3.14 -8.72 -0.65
N SER A 57 3.60 -8.09 0.43
CA SER A 57 3.54 -8.70 1.77
C SER A 57 2.15 -8.52 2.40
N GLU A 58 1.97 -9.13 3.55
CA GLU A 58 0.70 -9.07 4.27
C GLU A 58 0.35 -7.64 4.70
N PHE A 59 -0.91 -7.30 4.53
CA PHE A 59 -1.43 -5.99 4.94
C PHE A 59 -1.65 -5.94 6.44
N ARG A 60 -1.20 -4.86 7.05
CA ARG A 60 -1.47 -4.60 8.46
C ARG A 60 -2.94 -4.21 8.62
N SER A 61 -3.61 -4.88 9.54
CA SER A 61 -5.06 -4.72 9.77
C SER A 61 -5.47 -3.26 10.06
N GLY A 62 -4.59 -2.47 10.66
CA GLY A 62 -4.86 -1.06 10.96
C GLY A 62 -5.04 -0.18 9.72
N ALA A 63 -4.38 -0.52 8.62
CA ALA A 63 -4.42 0.28 7.38
C ALA A 63 -5.84 0.37 6.81
N LEU A 64 -6.53 -0.76 6.73
CA LEU A 64 -7.88 -0.82 6.17
C LEU A 64 -8.95 -0.24 7.11
N LYS A 65 -8.71 -0.26 8.43
CA LYS A 65 -9.65 0.28 9.44
C LYS A 65 -9.95 1.77 9.20
N ILE A 66 -9.05 2.50 8.56
CA ILE A 66 -9.27 3.91 8.19
C ILE A 66 -10.47 4.00 7.25
N ALA A 67 -10.50 3.19 6.19
CA ALA A 67 -11.59 3.18 5.20
C ALA A 67 -12.92 2.70 5.81
N TYR A 68 -12.87 1.67 6.68
CA TYR A 68 -14.05 1.20 7.40
C TYR A 68 -14.68 2.32 8.25
N LYS A 69 -13.83 3.06 8.95
CA LYS A 69 -14.28 4.13 9.85
C LYS A 69 -14.79 5.35 9.09
N ALA A 70 -14.15 5.69 7.96
CA ALA A 70 -14.53 6.82 7.11
C ALA A 70 -15.66 6.47 6.12
N LYS A 71 -15.97 5.19 5.94
CA LYS A 71 -16.95 4.69 4.93
C LYS A 71 -16.62 5.21 3.53
N CYS A 72 -15.34 5.17 3.16
CA CYS A 72 -14.88 5.65 1.86
C CYS A 72 -14.34 4.51 1.02
N PRO A 73 -14.39 4.61 -0.33
CA PRO A 73 -13.85 3.56 -1.19
C PRO A 73 -12.34 3.40 -1.00
N ILE A 74 -11.85 2.19 -1.27
CA ILE A 74 -10.43 1.87 -1.31
C ILE A 74 -10.04 1.73 -2.77
N VAL A 75 -9.07 2.51 -3.22
CA VAL A 75 -8.51 2.40 -4.58
C VAL A 75 -7.12 1.80 -4.45
N PRO A 76 -6.93 0.52 -4.82
CA PRO A 76 -5.59 -0.07 -4.77
C PRO A 76 -4.70 0.57 -5.85
N LEU A 77 -3.47 0.88 -5.45
CA LEU A 77 -2.44 1.44 -6.33
C LEU A 77 -1.30 0.43 -6.43
N VAL A 78 -1.00 -0.02 -7.64
CA VAL A 78 0.08 -0.98 -7.90
C VAL A 78 1.26 -0.23 -8.54
N ILE A 79 2.44 -0.35 -7.93
CA ILE A 79 3.68 0.21 -8.47
C ILE A 79 4.53 -0.96 -8.98
N LYS A 80 4.64 -1.08 -10.29
CA LYS A 80 5.32 -2.18 -10.97
C LYS A 80 6.80 -1.81 -11.20
N ASN A 81 7.69 -2.79 -11.05
CA ASN A 81 9.16 -2.64 -11.19
C ASN A 81 9.85 -1.72 -10.18
N SER A 82 9.14 -1.23 -9.15
CA SER A 82 9.78 -0.34 -8.15
C SER A 82 10.93 -1.03 -7.39
N LYS A 83 10.85 -2.36 -7.21
CA LYS A 83 11.90 -3.16 -6.57
C LYS A 83 13.22 -3.07 -7.36
N ASP A 84 13.14 -3.11 -8.67
CA ASP A 84 14.31 -3.17 -9.55
C ASP A 84 15.01 -1.81 -9.71
N THR A 85 14.38 -0.73 -9.23
CA THR A 85 14.94 0.62 -9.27
C THR A 85 16.13 0.78 -8.32
N TYR A 86 16.11 0.06 -7.19
CA TYR A 86 17.08 0.27 -6.11
C TYR A 86 17.62 -1.05 -5.56
N GLU A 87 18.92 -1.23 -5.65
CA GLU A 87 19.63 -2.34 -5.02
C GLU A 87 20.21 -1.87 -3.67
N GLY A 88 19.47 -2.16 -2.59
CA GLY A 88 19.71 -1.59 -1.28
C GLY A 88 20.66 -2.36 -0.35
N TYR A 89 21.41 -3.33 -0.87
CA TYR A 89 22.21 -4.22 -0.02
C TYR A 89 23.66 -3.78 0.20
N GLN A 90 24.04 -2.66 -0.34
CA GLN A 90 25.40 -2.11 -0.18
C GLN A 90 25.35 -0.79 0.61
N PRO A 91 26.45 -0.37 1.23
CA PRO A 91 26.46 0.90 1.98
C PRO A 91 26.00 2.09 1.15
N ILE A 92 26.23 2.04 -0.16
CA ILE A 92 25.66 2.99 -1.11
C ILE A 92 24.92 2.16 -2.16
N GLY A 93 23.58 2.10 -2.05
CA GLY A 93 22.75 1.34 -2.97
C GLY A 93 22.86 1.87 -4.41
N LYS A 94 22.83 0.96 -5.36
CA LYS A 94 22.85 1.31 -6.80
C LYS A 94 21.42 1.64 -7.25
N ILE A 95 21.26 2.74 -7.95
CA ILE A 95 20.01 3.12 -8.60
C ILE A 95 20.09 2.67 -10.06
N ASN A 96 19.11 1.85 -10.45
CA ASN A 96 19.01 1.35 -11.82
C ASN A 96 17.93 2.11 -12.59
N SER A 97 18.21 2.45 -13.84
CA SER A 97 17.23 3.05 -14.73
C SER A 97 16.32 1.95 -15.27
N VAL A 98 15.15 1.81 -14.66
CA VAL A 98 14.11 0.85 -15.08
C VAL A 98 12.78 1.57 -15.26
N PRO A 99 11.95 1.18 -16.22
CA PRO A 99 10.62 1.77 -16.35
C PRO A 99 9.75 1.35 -15.16
N VAL A 100 9.25 2.34 -14.44
CA VAL A 100 8.29 2.12 -13.34
C VAL A 100 6.91 2.51 -13.84
N GLU A 101 5.97 1.60 -13.70
CA GLU A 101 4.59 1.83 -14.09
C GLU A 101 3.70 1.88 -12.85
N VAL A 102 2.74 2.78 -12.84
CA VAL A 102 1.78 2.94 -11.75
C VAL A 102 0.38 2.69 -12.31
N GLU A 103 -0.35 1.79 -11.68
CA GLU A 103 -1.72 1.44 -12.08
C GLU A 103 -2.68 1.58 -10.90
N PHE A 104 -3.76 2.32 -11.11
CA PHE A 104 -4.89 2.38 -10.18
C PHE A 104 -5.89 1.29 -10.57
N LEU A 105 -6.22 0.42 -9.64
CA LEU A 105 -7.24 -0.61 -9.84
C LEU A 105 -8.63 -0.03 -9.53
N GLU A 106 -9.67 -0.78 -9.88
CA GLU A 106 -11.05 -0.38 -9.64
C GLU A 106 -11.31 -0.13 -8.16
N PRO A 107 -12.06 0.92 -7.82
CA PRO A 107 -12.43 1.19 -6.44
C PRO A 107 -13.22 0.03 -5.81
N ILE A 108 -12.96 -0.21 -4.54
CA ILE A 108 -13.53 -1.32 -3.78
C ILE A 108 -14.46 -0.74 -2.71
N TYR A 109 -15.70 -1.20 -2.72
CA TYR A 109 -16.79 -0.77 -1.83
C TYR A 109 -17.26 -1.88 -0.89
N ASP A 110 -16.72 -3.09 -1.00
CA ASP A 110 -17.17 -4.31 -0.30
C ASP A 110 -17.41 -4.09 1.19
N HIS A 111 -16.53 -3.34 1.86
CA HIS A 111 -16.63 -3.03 3.30
C HIS A 111 -17.74 -2.03 3.63
N ILE A 112 -18.17 -1.25 2.66
CA ILE A 112 -19.30 -0.30 2.81
C ILE A 112 -20.61 -1.08 2.62
N GLU A 113 -20.66 -1.92 1.59
CA GLU A 113 -21.82 -2.75 1.25
C GLU A 113 -22.05 -3.84 2.29
N ASN A 114 -20.96 -4.41 2.83
CA ASN A 114 -21.01 -5.42 3.87
C ASN A 114 -20.13 -5.03 5.06
N PRO A 115 -20.68 -4.26 6.02
CA PRO A 115 -19.92 -3.82 7.20
C PRO A 115 -19.43 -4.96 8.11
N ARG A 116 -19.95 -6.18 7.95
CA ARG A 116 -19.51 -7.36 8.72
C ARG A 116 -18.29 -8.03 8.08
N LEU A 117 -17.89 -7.64 6.86
CA LEU A 117 -16.71 -8.20 6.19
C LEU A 117 -15.46 -7.87 7.02
N LYS A 118 -14.72 -8.90 7.39
CA LYS A 118 -13.49 -8.71 8.19
C LYS A 118 -12.42 -8.01 7.34
N SER A 119 -11.74 -7.04 7.94
CA SER A 119 -10.67 -6.30 7.26
C SER A 119 -9.51 -7.19 6.81
N SER A 120 -9.29 -8.32 7.48
CA SER A 120 -8.27 -9.31 7.05
C SER A 120 -8.66 -9.98 5.73
N VAL A 121 -9.93 -10.37 5.59
CA VAL A 121 -10.44 -11.00 4.35
C VAL A 121 -10.39 -9.99 3.21
N LEU A 122 -10.84 -8.76 3.45
CA LEU A 122 -10.76 -7.69 2.45
C LEU A 122 -9.31 -7.42 2.04
N GLY A 123 -8.40 -7.38 3.02
CA GLY A 123 -6.96 -7.16 2.77
C GLY A 123 -6.37 -8.24 1.88
N GLU A 124 -6.72 -9.50 2.13
CA GLU A 124 -6.25 -10.63 1.32
C GLU A 124 -6.80 -10.54 -0.12
N ASN A 125 -8.08 -10.18 -0.27
CA ASN A 125 -8.70 -10.01 -1.59
C ASN A 125 -7.98 -8.90 -2.39
N ILE A 126 -7.70 -7.76 -1.75
CA ILE A 126 -6.97 -6.64 -2.38
C ILE A 126 -5.57 -7.07 -2.77
N LYS A 127 -4.86 -7.72 -1.84
CA LYS A 127 -3.50 -8.23 -2.06
C LYS A 127 -3.46 -9.16 -3.29
N ASN A 128 -4.41 -10.09 -3.39
CA ASN A 128 -4.47 -11.03 -4.52
C ASN A 128 -4.72 -10.32 -5.85
N LYS A 129 -5.59 -9.31 -5.87
CA LYS A 129 -5.81 -8.47 -7.06
C LYS A 129 -4.51 -7.76 -7.49
N MET A 130 -3.77 -7.20 -6.53
CA MET A 130 -2.50 -6.52 -6.80
C MET A 130 -1.44 -7.49 -7.32
N ILE A 131 -1.33 -8.70 -6.72
CA ILE A 131 -0.40 -9.75 -7.16
C ILE A 131 -0.70 -10.14 -8.62
N ASN A 132 -1.97 -10.42 -8.94
CA ASN A 132 -2.39 -10.79 -10.30
C ASN A 132 -2.00 -9.70 -11.31
N THR A 133 -2.17 -8.43 -10.96
CA THR A 133 -1.80 -7.29 -11.81
C THR A 133 -0.29 -7.28 -12.08
N ILE A 134 0.54 -7.49 -11.05
CA ILE A 134 2.00 -7.52 -11.18
C ILE A 134 2.44 -8.72 -12.03
N GLU A 135 1.83 -9.89 -11.81
CA GLU A 135 2.15 -11.11 -12.58
C GLU A 135 1.84 -10.95 -14.07
N ASN A 136 0.68 -10.39 -14.38
CA ASN A 136 0.26 -10.14 -15.77
C ASN A 136 1.23 -9.17 -16.47
N PHE A 137 1.63 -8.11 -15.77
CA PHE A 137 2.64 -7.16 -16.25
C PHE A 137 3.98 -7.88 -16.52
N ARG A 138 4.42 -8.75 -15.62
CA ARG A 138 5.68 -9.49 -15.77
C ARG A 138 5.64 -10.45 -16.97
N LYS A 139 4.51 -11.11 -17.18
CA LYS A 139 4.31 -12.03 -18.31
C LYS A 139 4.38 -11.27 -19.64
N SER A 140 3.66 -10.14 -19.75
CA SER A 140 3.66 -9.33 -20.98
C SER A 140 5.06 -8.76 -21.29
N ASN A 141 5.82 -8.36 -20.28
CA ASN A 141 7.17 -7.80 -20.48
C ASN A 141 8.25 -8.86 -20.77
N LYS A 142 8.06 -10.11 -20.38
CA LYS A 142 8.96 -11.19 -20.78
C LYS A 142 8.90 -11.44 -22.28
N THR A 143 7.71 -11.37 -22.87
CA THR A 143 7.51 -11.55 -24.30
C THR A 143 8.24 -10.48 -25.14
N PHE A 144 8.46 -9.28 -24.60
CA PHE A 144 9.18 -8.20 -25.28
C PHE A 144 10.71 -8.32 -25.20
N LYS A 145 11.26 -9.10 -24.28
CA LYS A 145 12.72 -9.29 -24.15
C LYS A 145 13.28 -10.40 -25.01
N GLU A 146 12.42 -11.16 -25.70
CA GLU A 146 12.82 -12.27 -26.57
C GLU A 146 12.90 -11.88 -28.07
N PHE A 147 12.82 -10.57 -28.35
CA PHE A 147 13.03 -9.98 -29.67
C PHE A 147 14.21 -9.03 -29.66
#